data_74522f17c55bacffef81e8a02be045c3
#
_entry.id   74522f17c55bacffef81e8a02be045c3
#
_cell.length_a   1.000
_cell.length_b   1.000
_cell.length_c   1.000
_cell.angle_alpha   90.00
_cell.angle_beta   90.00
_cell.angle_gamma   90.00
#
_symmetry.space_group_name_H-M   'P 1'
#
loop_
_entity.id
_entity.type
_entity.pdbx_description
1 polymer ?
#
loop_
_entity_poly.entity_id
_entity_poly.type
_entity_poly.pdbx_seq_one_letter_code
_entity_poly.pdbx_strand_id
1 'polypeptide(L)'
;AYAMNEAVTYMRAMERRGIDVNTFCRHLRFHFSIGANFFMEIAKLRSLKMVWAQIVKNCGGDEEAQKINLYVSTSTFCQTKYDPYVNLLRAATQSFSAVVGGMDGMYVKPFDHCIRPSDVFSRRIARNIQIMEQHEFNFIQPIDPSGGSWYIEPLTEEFTGKTWAKFQEIESHGGLLAALESGKVQAAVKAILEERFKNLATRKDRAVGNNMYPNMTEELLEVPEVDFAGILKARKTDLEVNVKVRDNAYVEAVLSDLGKRDASELGSLIADAEKALLAGATMGEISAALTG
;
A
#
# COMPACT_ATOMS: atom_id res chain seq x y z
N ALA A 1 -6.45 5.19 12.34
CA ALA A 1 -5.97 4.79 13.67
C ALA A 1 -5.03 3.59 13.58
N TYR A 2 -5.46 2.40 13.13
CA TYR A 2 -4.63 1.18 13.14
C TYR A 2 -3.23 1.35 12.51
N ALA A 3 -3.12 2.01 11.35
CA ALA A 3 -1.82 2.28 10.73
C ALA A 3 -0.92 3.19 11.59
N MET A 4 -1.49 4.10 12.37
CA MET A 4 -0.74 4.92 13.30
C MET A 4 -0.24 4.11 14.51
N ASN A 5 -1.07 3.20 15.04
CA ASN A 5 -0.63 2.26 16.08
C ASN A 5 0.45 1.29 15.58
N GLU A 6 0.36 0.87 14.31
CA GLU A 6 1.39 0.04 13.67
C GLU A 6 2.73 0.80 13.60
N ALA A 7 2.69 2.05 13.12
CA ALA A 7 3.88 2.89 13.05
C ALA A 7 4.52 3.12 14.43
N VAL A 8 3.71 3.36 15.48
CA VAL A 8 4.22 3.49 16.86
C VAL A 8 4.80 2.17 17.36
N THR A 9 4.23 1.04 17.00
CA THR A 9 4.77 -0.28 17.34
C THR A 9 6.17 -0.48 16.71
N TYR A 10 6.32 -0.13 15.42
CA TYR A 10 7.62 -0.17 14.74
C TYR A 10 8.60 0.85 15.33
N MET A 11 8.15 2.07 15.61
CA MET A 11 8.98 3.10 16.23
C MET A 11 9.61 2.61 17.54
N ARG A 12 8.82 2.05 18.44
CA ARG A 12 9.29 1.46 19.71
C ARG A 12 10.27 0.29 19.50
N ALA A 13 10.02 -0.53 18.48
CA ALA A 13 10.90 -1.64 18.16
C ALA A 13 12.25 -1.17 17.58
N MET A 14 12.28 -0.09 16.84
CA MET A 14 13.50 0.51 16.28
C MET A 14 14.29 1.26 17.34
N GLU A 15 13.62 2.00 18.22
CA GLU A 15 14.26 2.66 19.37
C GLU A 15 14.99 1.66 20.26
N ARG A 16 14.41 0.48 20.56
CA ARG A 16 15.08 -0.60 21.31
C ARG A 16 16.32 -1.14 20.60
N ARG A 17 16.46 -0.91 19.29
CA ARG A 17 17.64 -1.28 18.48
C ARG A 17 18.61 -0.11 18.27
N GLY A 18 18.41 1.02 18.97
CA GLY A 18 19.27 2.19 18.88
C GLY A 18 19.01 3.10 17.67
N ILE A 19 17.91 2.91 16.96
CA ILE A 19 17.50 3.80 15.87
C ILE A 19 16.60 4.88 16.44
N ASP A 20 17.01 6.14 16.32
CA ASP A 20 16.27 7.27 16.84
C ASP A 20 15.00 7.57 16.04
N VAL A 21 14.06 8.30 16.67
CA VAL A 21 12.75 8.65 16.10
C VAL A 21 12.88 9.39 14.79
N ASN A 22 13.81 10.34 14.67
CA ASN A 22 13.96 11.14 13.45
C ASN A 22 14.41 10.30 12.27
N THR A 23 15.41 9.45 12.48
CA THR A 23 15.88 8.51 11.45
C THR A 23 14.77 7.56 11.03
N PHE A 24 14.04 6.95 11.98
CA PHE A 24 12.95 6.06 11.68
C PHE A 24 11.84 6.74 10.86
N CYS A 25 11.35 7.90 11.32
CA CYS A 25 10.22 8.58 10.68
C CYS A 25 10.52 9.02 9.25
N ARG A 26 11.75 9.43 8.94
CA ARG A 26 12.16 9.81 7.58
C ARG A 26 12.15 8.63 6.60
N HIS A 27 12.28 7.41 7.08
CA HIS A 27 12.25 6.20 6.26
C HIS A 27 10.89 5.51 6.25
N LEU A 28 9.96 5.90 7.13
CA LEU A 28 8.62 5.31 7.18
C LEU A 28 7.75 5.85 6.05
N ARG A 29 7.09 4.94 5.34
CA ARG A 29 6.08 5.27 4.31
C ARG A 29 4.76 4.64 4.67
N PHE A 30 3.70 5.43 4.55
CA PHE A 30 2.34 4.94 4.70
C PHE A 30 1.73 4.69 3.33
N HIS A 31 0.96 3.61 3.22
CA HIS A 31 0.20 3.30 2.01
C HIS A 31 -1.27 3.07 2.35
N PHE A 32 -2.15 3.89 1.79
CA PHE A 32 -3.59 3.82 2.02
C PHE A 32 -4.36 3.56 0.72
N SER A 33 -5.52 2.91 0.85
CA SER A 33 -6.49 2.82 -0.23
C SER A 33 -7.39 4.04 -0.25
N ILE A 34 -7.73 4.52 -1.45
CA ILE A 34 -8.68 5.60 -1.68
C ILE A 34 -10.02 5.00 -2.13
N GLY A 35 -11.06 5.26 -1.37
CA GLY A 35 -12.42 4.78 -1.61
C GLY A 35 -13.24 5.69 -2.52
N ALA A 36 -14.55 5.45 -2.56
CA ALA A 36 -15.47 6.17 -3.46
C ALA A 36 -16.01 7.48 -2.86
N ASN A 37 -15.91 7.71 -1.55
CA ASN A 37 -16.45 8.91 -0.93
C ASN A 37 -15.47 10.06 -1.03
N PHE A 38 -15.62 10.88 -2.07
CA PHE A 38 -14.70 11.94 -2.47
C PHE A 38 -14.24 12.84 -1.31
N PHE A 39 -15.17 13.44 -0.60
CA PHE A 39 -14.85 14.39 0.48
C PHE A 39 -14.27 13.72 1.71
N MET A 40 -14.75 12.52 2.05
CA MET A 40 -14.21 11.75 3.16
C MET A 40 -12.76 11.30 2.90
N GLU A 41 -12.41 10.99 1.66
CA GLU A 41 -11.04 10.63 1.30
C GLU A 41 -10.09 11.83 1.40
N ILE A 42 -10.53 13.02 0.98
CA ILE A 42 -9.76 14.27 1.17
C ILE A 42 -9.54 14.51 2.66
N ALA A 43 -10.59 14.49 3.46
CA ALA A 43 -10.51 14.71 4.91
C ALA A 43 -9.63 13.66 5.60
N LYS A 44 -9.71 12.39 5.17
CA LYS A 44 -8.85 11.30 5.66
C LYS A 44 -7.37 11.61 5.46
N LEU A 45 -6.96 12.00 4.24
CA LEU A 45 -5.55 12.28 3.95
C LEU A 45 -5.04 13.52 4.69
N ARG A 46 -5.85 14.56 4.81
CA ARG A 46 -5.53 15.76 5.60
C ARG A 46 -5.39 15.42 7.10
N SER A 47 -6.33 14.65 7.63
CA SER A 47 -6.32 14.18 9.02
C SER A 47 -5.10 13.31 9.35
N LEU A 48 -4.69 12.44 8.43
CA LEU A 48 -3.51 11.58 8.64
C LEU A 48 -2.23 12.39 8.88
N LYS A 49 -2.06 13.51 8.16
CA LYS A 49 -0.93 14.43 8.34
C LYS A 49 -0.94 15.04 9.74
N MET A 50 -2.09 15.50 10.20
CA MET A 50 -2.24 16.12 11.52
C MET A 50 -1.99 15.11 12.66
N VAL A 51 -2.58 13.92 12.57
CA VAL A 51 -2.41 12.86 13.58
C VAL A 51 -0.97 12.38 13.64
N TRP A 52 -0.33 12.17 12.50
CA TRP A 52 1.07 11.77 12.44
C TRP A 52 2.01 12.81 13.05
N ALA A 53 1.87 14.05 12.64
CA ALA A 53 2.66 15.15 13.19
C ALA A 53 2.55 15.23 14.71
N GLN A 54 1.34 15.10 15.26
CA GLN A 54 1.12 15.09 16.71
C GLN A 54 1.77 13.89 17.40
N ILE A 55 1.70 12.69 16.81
CA ILE A 55 2.35 11.49 17.36
C ILE A 55 3.86 11.70 17.43
N VAL A 56 4.48 12.08 16.31
CA VAL A 56 5.93 12.25 16.21
C VAL A 56 6.43 13.36 17.13
N LYS A 57 5.70 14.49 17.20
CA LYS A 57 6.00 15.57 18.16
C LYS A 57 6.00 15.09 19.59
N ASN A 58 5.04 14.28 20.00
CA ASN A 58 4.94 13.72 21.35
C ASN A 58 6.06 12.68 21.64
N CYS A 59 6.62 12.08 20.60
CA CYS A 59 7.78 11.19 20.69
C CYS A 59 9.13 11.92 20.60
N GLY A 60 9.14 13.27 20.56
CA GLY A 60 10.35 14.07 20.49
C GLY A 60 10.97 14.22 19.10
N GLY A 61 10.22 13.88 18.03
CA GLY A 61 10.68 14.06 16.66
C GLY A 61 10.69 15.52 16.19
N ASP A 62 11.66 15.86 15.34
CA ASP A 62 11.83 17.17 14.74
C ASP A 62 10.75 17.48 13.68
N GLU A 63 10.74 18.70 13.14
CA GLU A 63 9.76 19.14 12.14
C GLU A 63 9.82 18.31 10.84
N GLU A 64 10.99 17.85 10.43
CA GLU A 64 11.12 16.99 9.25
C GLU A 64 10.55 15.58 9.50
N ALA A 65 10.79 15.02 10.67
CA ALA A 65 10.23 13.72 11.07
C ALA A 65 8.70 13.74 11.20
N GLN A 66 8.10 14.91 11.52
CA GLN A 66 6.66 15.10 11.60
C GLN A 66 5.97 15.08 10.23
N LYS A 67 6.71 15.26 9.13
CA LYS A 67 6.16 15.16 7.78
C LYS A 67 5.87 13.70 7.45
N ILE A 68 4.62 13.41 7.13
CA ILE A 68 4.23 12.05 6.71
C ILE A 68 4.65 11.81 5.26
N ASN A 69 5.19 10.63 4.98
CA ASN A 69 5.42 10.16 3.62
C ASN A 69 4.23 9.27 3.22
N LEU A 70 3.33 9.80 2.38
CA LEU A 70 2.00 9.27 2.16
C LEU A 70 1.79 8.81 0.72
N TYR A 71 1.74 7.49 0.54
CA TYR A 71 1.39 6.86 -0.72
C TYR A 71 -0.03 6.32 -0.68
N VAL A 72 -0.68 6.32 -1.83
CA VAL A 72 -2.06 5.82 -1.95
C VAL A 72 -2.26 4.94 -3.17
N SER A 73 -3.30 4.13 -3.15
CA SER A 73 -3.77 3.43 -4.33
C SER A 73 -5.29 3.44 -4.41
N THR A 74 -5.84 3.39 -5.62
CA THR A 74 -7.30 3.24 -5.80
C THR A 74 -7.78 1.94 -5.19
N SER A 75 -8.94 1.96 -4.52
CA SER A 75 -9.47 0.81 -3.77
C SER A 75 -10.04 -0.27 -4.68
N THR A 76 -9.58 -1.50 -4.52
CA THR A 76 -10.17 -2.67 -5.18
C THR A 76 -11.58 -2.96 -4.72
N PHE A 77 -11.94 -2.59 -3.49
CA PHE A 77 -13.29 -2.75 -2.98
C PHE A 77 -14.34 -1.95 -3.77
N CYS A 78 -13.92 -0.87 -4.45
CA CYS A 78 -14.79 -0.03 -5.27
C CYS A 78 -14.88 -0.51 -6.72
N GLN A 79 -14.07 -1.48 -7.14
CA GLN A 79 -14.14 -2.04 -8.50
C GLN A 79 -15.23 -3.10 -8.60
N THR A 80 -15.83 -3.18 -9.77
CA THR A 80 -16.85 -4.19 -10.10
C THR A 80 -16.35 -5.09 -11.21
N LYS A 81 -16.80 -6.36 -11.21
CA LYS A 81 -16.55 -7.30 -12.29
C LYS A 81 -17.45 -7.00 -13.49
N TYR A 82 -18.70 -6.62 -13.20
CA TYR A 82 -19.67 -6.23 -14.20
C TYR A 82 -19.47 -4.77 -14.58
N ASP A 83 -19.71 -4.45 -15.85
CA ASP A 83 -19.47 -3.14 -16.44
C ASP A 83 -18.07 -2.58 -16.13
N PRO A 84 -17.00 -3.30 -16.50
CA PRO A 84 -15.64 -3.05 -16.01
C PRO A 84 -15.10 -1.69 -16.43
N TYR A 85 -15.58 -1.12 -17.55
CA TYR A 85 -15.13 0.19 -18.01
C TYR A 85 -15.61 1.34 -17.12
N VAL A 86 -16.66 1.15 -16.33
CA VAL A 86 -17.07 2.12 -15.30
C VAL A 86 -16.02 2.24 -14.20
N ASN A 87 -15.16 1.22 -14.01
CA ASN A 87 -14.02 1.32 -13.11
C ASN A 87 -13.02 2.41 -13.51
N LEU A 88 -12.95 2.81 -14.79
CA LEU A 88 -12.13 3.95 -15.24
C LEU A 88 -12.59 5.26 -14.59
N LEU A 89 -13.91 5.48 -14.57
CA LEU A 89 -14.52 6.68 -13.98
C LEU A 89 -14.30 6.69 -12.46
N ARG A 90 -14.46 5.53 -11.81
CA ARG A 90 -14.17 5.38 -10.38
C ARG A 90 -12.72 5.69 -10.07
N ALA A 91 -11.80 5.11 -10.84
CA ALA A 91 -10.37 5.31 -10.66
C ALA A 91 -9.96 6.80 -10.83
N ALA A 92 -10.51 7.49 -11.84
CA ALA A 92 -10.26 8.91 -12.05
C ALA A 92 -10.76 9.76 -10.87
N THR A 93 -11.98 9.50 -10.36
CA THR A 93 -12.53 10.26 -9.23
C THR A 93 -11.76 9.96 -7.92
N GLN A 94 -11.34 8.72 -7.70
CA GLN A 94 -10.48 8.35 -6.56
C GLN A 94 -9.11 9.03 -6.65
N SER A 95 -8.50 9.04 -7.84
CA SER A 95 -7.24 9.74 -8.11
C SER A 95 -7.38 11.22 -7.79
N PHE A 96 -8.42 11.87 -8.28
CA PHE A 96 -8.69 13.28 -8.02
C PHE A 96 -8.84 13.59 -6.52
N SER A 97 -9.58 12.77 -5.76
CA SER A 97 -9.71 12.98 -4.31
C SER A 97 -8.37 12.84 -3.57
N ALA A 98 -7.51 11.92 -4.04
CA ALA A 98 -6.18 11.73 -3.49
C ALA A 98 -5.26 12.93 -3.73
N VAL A 99 -5.27 13.46 -4.96
CA VAL A 99 -4.48 14.66 -5.32
C VAL A 99 -4.92 15.86 -4.49
N VAL A 100 -6.23 16.12 -4.40
CA VAL A 100 -6.77 17.23 -3.59
C VAL A 100 -6.48 17.07 -2.10
N GLY A 101 -6.52 15.84 -1.58
CA GLY A 101 -6.18 15.53 -0.19
C GLY A 101 -4.68 15.62 0.12
N GLY A 102 -3.85 15.69 -0.92
CA GLY A 102 -2.39 15.81 -0.85
C GLY A 102 -1.72 14.48 -0.47
N MET A 103 -1.09 13.85 -1.42
CA MET A 103 -0.29 12.62 -1.29
C MET A 103 1.08 12.83 -1.94
N ASP A 104 2.06 11.98 -1.60
CA ASP A 104 3.41 12.03 -2.18
C ASP A 104 3.52 11.13 -3.41
N GLY A 105 2.69 10.10 -3.51
CA GLY A 105 2.66 9.22 -4.65
C GLY A 105 1.43 8.36 -4.71
N MET A 106 1.07 7.90 -5.92
CA MET A 106 -0.15 7.12 -6.15
C MET A 106 0.04 6.01 -7.16
N TYR A 107 -0.68 4.92 -6.91
CA TYR A 107 -0.91 3.84 -7.85
C TYR A 107 -2.39 3.75 -8.22
N VAL A 108 -2.71 4.15 -9.45
CA VAL A 108 -4.04 3.95 -10.02
C VAL A 108 -4.12 2.53 -10.58
N LYS A 109 -4.98 1.70 -9.99
CA LYS A 109 -5.19 0.33 -10.44
C LYS A 109 -5.94 0.31 -11.77
N PRO A 110 -5.54 -0.51 -12.73
CA PRO A 110 -6.26 -0.70 -13.99
C PRO A 110 -7.72 -1.11 -13.76
N PHE A 111 -8.58 -0.82 -14.70
CA PHE A 111 -10.02 -1.09 -14.62
C PHE A 111 -10.36 -2.59 -14.52
N ASP A 112 -9.48 -3.44 -15.03
CA ASP A 112 -9.60 -4.89 -15.04
C ASP A 112 -8.83 -5.60 -13.91
N HIS A 113 -8.25 -4.83 -12.98
CA HIS A 113 -7.36 -5.34 -11.93
C HIS A 113 -7.99 -6.45 -11.06
N CYS A 114 -9.29 -6.36 -10.78
CA CYS A 114 -10.03 -7.37 -10.01
C CYS A 114 -10.63 -8.50 -10.86
N ILE A 115 -10.41 -8.49 -12.18
CA ILE A 115 -11.05 -9.41 -13.13
C ILE A 115 -10.04 -10.36 -13.75
N ARG A 116 -8.90 -9.80 -14.22
CA ARG A 116 -7.87 -10.54 -14.94
C ARG A 116 -6.50 -9.91 -14.74
N PRO A 117 -5.40 -10.60 -15.08
CA PRO A 117 -4.10 -9.94 -15.19
C PRO A 117 -4.17 -8.78 -16.17
N SER A 118 -3.87 -7.58 -15.68
CA SER A 118 -3.98 -6.35 -16.48
C SER A 118 -2.98 -6.35 -17.63
N ASP A 119 -3.45 -6.00 -18.82
CA ASP A 119 -2.64 -5.91 -20.04
C ASP A 119 -1.96 -4.55 -20.23
N VAL A 120 -1.26 -4.37 -21.34
CA VAL A 120 -0.56 -3.11 -21.67
C VAL A 120 -1.54 -1.97 -21.83
N PHE A 121 -2.73 -2.23 -22.42
CA PHE A 121 -3.76 -1.22 -22.65
C PHE A 121 -4.33 -0.72 -21.32
N SER A 122 -4.81 -1.62 -20.46
CA SER A 122 -5.43 -1.24 -19.19
C SER A 122 -4.44 -0.52 -18.26
N ARG A 123 -3.17 -0.97 -18.21
CA ARG A 123 -2.11 -0.28 -17.46
C ARG A 123 -1.78 1.10 -18.02
N ARG A 124 -1.78 1.25 -19.36
CA ARG A 124 -1.55 2.55 -20.00
C ARG A 124 -2.66 3.54 -19.63
N ILE A 125 -3.92 3.14 -19.67
CA ILE A 125 -5.04 4.01 -19.31
C ILE A 125 -4.95 4.43 -17.84
N ALA A 126 -4.68 3.50 -16.91
CA ALA A 126 -4.53 3.80 -15.49
C ALA A 126 -3.39 4.82 -15.22
N ARG A 127 -2.26 4.69 -15.92
CA ARG A 127 -1.17 5.66 -15.86
C ARG A 127 -1.58 7.02 -16.43
N ASN A 128 -2.29 7.02 -17.55
CA ASN A 128 -2.69 8.25 -18.23
C ASN A 128 -3.65 9.11 -17.40
N ILE A 129 -4.47 8.52 -16.52
CA ILE A 129 -5.29 9.29 -15.56
C ILE A 129 -4.40 10.27 -14.79
N GLN A 130 -3.31 9.79 -14.18
CA GLN A 130 -2.40 10.63 -13.40
C GLN A 130 -1.66 11.66 -14.26
N ILE A 131 -1.27 11.28 -15.49
CA ILE A 131 -0.59 12.20 -16.43
C ILE A 131 -1.53 13.33 -16.83
N MET A 132 -2.81 13.04 -17.10
CA MET A 132 -3.82 14.05 -17.41
C MET A 132 -4.04 14.99 -16.23
N GLU A 133 -4.13 14.48 -15.01
CA GLU A 133 -4.27 15.28 -13.78
C GLU A 133 -3.11 16.27 -13.60
N GLN A 134 -1.89 15.86 -13.96
CA GLN A 134 -0.71 16.74 -13.91
C GLN A 134 -0.64 17.75 -15.04
N HIS A 135 -0.85 17.31 -16.27
CA HIS A 135 -0.51 18.12 -17.46
C HIS A 135 -1.71 18.82 -18.12
N GLU A 136 -2.91 18.24 -18.05
CA GLU A 136 -4.11 18.82 -18.65
C GLU A 136 -4.93 19.59 -17.62
N PHE A 137 -5.09 19.01 -16.41
CA PHE A 137 -5.94 19.59 -15.37
C PHE A 137 -5.17 20.43 -14.35
N ASN A 138 -3.83 20.39 -14.42
CA ASN A 138 -2.95 21.26 -13.66
C ASN A 138 -3.10 21.13 -12.12
N PHE A 139 -3.43 19.95 -11.63
CA PHE A 139 -3.70 19.71 -10.22
C PHE A 139 -2.46 19.78 -9.31
N ILE A 140 -1.28 19.93 -9.89
CA ILE A 140 -0.03 20.11 -9.15
C ILE A 140 0.22 21.55 -8.68
N GLN A 141 -0.57 22.52 -9.13
CA GLN A 141 -0.30 23.94 -8.88
C GLN A 141 -0.56 24.37 -7.43
N PRO A 142 -1.76 24.21 -6.85
CA PRO A 142 -2.00 24.64 -5.48
C PRO A 142 -1.66 23.53 -4.48
N ILE A 143 -0.99 23.89 -3.39
CA ILE A 143 -0.86 23.04 -2.22
C ILE A 143 -2.13 23.17 -1.39
N ASP A 144 -2.71 22.01 -0.96
CA ASP A 144 -3.95 21.93 -0.17
C ASP A 144 -5.10 22.79 -0.76
N PRO A 145 -5.54 22.50 -1.99
CA PRO A 145 -6.57 23.31 -2.66
C PRO A 145 -7.93 23.27 -1.95
N SER A 146 -8.14 22.33 -1.03
CA SER A 146 -9.33 22.22 -0.19
C SER A 146 -9.24 23.03 1.11
N GLY A 147 -8.09 23.65 1.39
CA GLY A 147 -7.87 24.48 2.57
C GLY A 147 -8.82 25.68 2.62
N GLY A 148 -9.41 25.95 3.77
CA GLY A 148 -10.40 27.00 3.96
C GLY A 148 -11.83 26.66 3.52
N SER A 149 -12.07 25.46 2.99
CA SER A 149 -13.41 25.01 2.65
C SER A 149 -14.28 24.83 3.89
N TRP A 150 -15.42 25.52 3.94
CA TRP A 150 -16.41 25.41 5.02
C TRP A 150 -16.91 23.98 5.26
N TYR A 151 -16.80 23.10 4.29
CA TYR A 151 -17.20 21.72 4.42
C TYR A 151 -16.03 20.80 4.79
N ILE A 152 -14.87 20.98 4.15
CA ILE A 152 -13.72 20.08 4.33
C ILE A 152 -13.02 20.33 5.67
N GLU A 153 -12.94 21.57 6.15
CA GLU A 153 -12.26 21.87 7.41
C GLU A 153 -12.96 21.20 8.63
N PRO A 154 -14.27 21.37 8.86
CA PRO A 154 -14.94 20.68 9.95
C PRO A 154 -14.92 19.15 9.81
N LEU A 155 -15.03 18.64 8.56
CA LEU A 155 -14.96 17.21 8.31
C LEU A 155 -13.56 16.65 8.64
N THR A 156 -12.50 17.39 8.32
CA THR A 156 -11.12 17.03 8.66
C THR A 156 -10.90 17.03 10.17
N GLU A 157 -11.42 18.04 10.88
CA GLU A 157 -11.33 18.16 12.34
C GLU A 157 -12.04 16.99 13.03
N GLU A 158 -13.28 16.70 12.64
CA GLU A 158 -14.04 15.58 13.19
C GLU A 158 -13.35 14.24 12.94
N PHE A 159 -12.84 14.04 11.71
CA PHE A 159 -12.10 12.84 11.34
C PHE A 159 -10.81 12.69 12.18
N THR A 160 -10.08 13.78 12.37
CA THR A 160 -8.88 13.84 13.20
C THR A 160 -9.19 13.46 14.65
N GLY A 161 -10.22 14.05 15.24
CA GLY A 161 -10.65 13.76 16.62
C GLY A 161 -11.04 12.29 16.81
N LYS A 162 -11.84 11.73 15.90
CA LYS A 162 -12.23 10.31 15.95
C LYS A 162 -11.03 9.36 15.74
N THR A 163 -10.13 9.71 14.84
CA THR A 163 -8.91 8.93 14.59
C THR A 163 -8.00 8.94 15.80
N TRP A 164 -7.83 10.10 16.43
CA TRP A 164 -7.04 10.26 17.66
C TRP A 164 -7.61 9.47 18.82
N ALA A 165 -8.91 9.59 19.07
CA ALA A 165 -9.58 8.83 20.13
C ALA A 165 -9.45 7.31 19.93
N LYS A 166 -9.60 6.83 18.68
CA LYS A 166 -9.43 5.42 18.36
C LYS A 166 -7.98 4.96 18.48
N PHE A 167 -7.02 5.81 18.14
CA PHE A 167 -5.60 5.56 18.37
C PHE A 167 -5.31 5.38 19.86
N GLN A 168 -5.76 6.32 20.71
CA GLN A 168 -5.56 6.24 22.15
C GLN A 168 -6.23 5.03 22.79
N GLU A 169 -7.44 4.66 22.34
CA GLU A 169 -8.15 3.47 22.79
C GLU A 169 -7.29 2.20 22.58
N ILE A 170 -6.68 2.05 21.41
CA ILE A 170 -5.84 0.89 21.09
C ILE A 170 -4.56 0.90 21.94
N GLU A 171 -3.90 2.05 22.08
CA GLU A 171 -2.70 2.19 22.92
C GLU A 171 -2.98 1.87 24.40
N SER A 172 -4.13 2.27 24.93
CA SER A 172 -4.53 1.99 26.31
C SER A 172 -4.75 0.50 26.60
N HIS A 173 -4.96 -0.31 25.59
CA HIS A 173 -5.13 -1.77 25.70
C HIS A 173 -3.84 -2.56 25.40
N GLY A 174 -2.69 -1.94 25.41
CA GLY A 174 -1.39 -2.58 25.17
C GLY A 174 -0.88 -2.46 23.73
N GLY A 175 -1.51 -1.59 22.93
CA GLY A 175 -1.11 -1.30 21.54
C GLY A 175 -1.68 -2.29 20.52
N LEU A 176 -1.20 -2.14 19.28
CA LEU A 176 -1.76 -2.88 18.14
C LEU A 176 -1.57 -4.40 18.25
N LEU A 177 -0.42 -4.88 18.74
CA LEU A 177 -0.15 -6.32 18.84
C LEU A 177 -1.14 -6.99 19.79
N ALA A 178 -1.35 -6.44 20.98
CA ALA A 178 -2.33 -6.96 21.94
C ALA A 178 -3.77 -6.91 21.38
N ALA A 179 -4.11 -5.87 20.62
CA ALA A 179 -5.41 -5.74 19.97
C ALA A 179 -5.62 -6.79 18.85
N LEU A 180 -4.55 -7.16 18.13
CA LEU A 180 -4.57 -8.23 17.13
C LEU A 180 -4.66 -9.62 17.79
N GLU A 181 -3.85 -9.89 18.80
CA GLU A 181 -3.87 -11.16 19.55
C GLU A 181 -5.22 -11.43 20.21
N SER A 182 -5.86 -10.39 20.75
CA SER A 182 -7.21 -10.49 21.33
C SER A 182 -8.36 -10.58 20.31
N GLY A 183 -8.09 -10.47 19.00
CA GLY A 183 -9.09 -10.48 17.94
C GLY A 183 -9.95 -9.22 17.81
N LYS A 184 -9.69 -8.17 18.59
CA LYS A 184 -10.49 -6.92 18.57
C LYS A 184 -10.46 -6.22 17.22
N VAL A 185 -9.29 -6.16 16.57
CA VAL A 185 -9.13 -5.53 15.24
C VAL A 185 -9.91 -6.31 14.19
N GLN A 186 -9.78 -7.64 14.20
CA GLN A 186 -10.44 -8.54 13.27
C GLN A 186 -11.96 -8.45 13.41
N ALA A 187 -12.47 -8.42 14.64
CA ALA A 187 -13.90 -8.26 14.91
C ALA A 187 -14.45 -6.93 14.41
N ALA A 188 -13.73 -5.82 14.64
CA ALA A 188 -14.13 -4.50 14.17
C ALA A 188 -14.14 -4.41 12.63
N VAL A 189 -13.13 -4.96 11.95
CA VAL A 189 -13.07 -5.01 10.49
C VAL A 189 -14.19 -5.86 9.93
N LYS A 190 -14.45 -7.03 10.51
CA LYS A 190 -15.53 -7.95 10.11
C LYS A 190 -16.90 -7.28 10.22
N ALA A 191 -17.20 -6.60 11.32
CA ALA A 191 -18.46 -5.91 11.52
C ALA A 191 -18.73 -4.84 10.44
N ILE A 192 -17.70 -4.02 10.11
CA ILE A 192 -17.81 -3.03 9.04
C ILE A 192 -17.99 -3.70 7.67
N LEU A 193 -17.28 -4.79 7.41
CA LEU A 193 -17.40 -5.53 6.15
C LEU A 193 -18.82 -6.10 5.95
N GLU A 194 -19.38 -6.70 6.99
CA GLU A 194 -20.74 -7.22 6.98
C GLU A 194 -21.78 -6.11 6.75
N GLU A 195 -21.63 -4.96 7.39
CA GLU A 195 -22.48 -3.80 7.17
C GLU A 195 -22.39 -3.30 5.72
N ARG A 196 -21.19 -3.19 5.16
CA ARG A 196 -20.97 -2.76 3.77
C ARG A 196 -21.61 -3.74 2.77
N PHE A 197 -21.46 -5.05 2.95
CA PHE A 197 -22.13 -6.03 2.11
C PHE A 197 -23.66 -5.95 2.22
N LYS A 198 -24.19 -5.76 3.42
CA LYS A 198 -25.62 -5.52 3.64
C LYS A 198 -26.11 -4.27 2.90
N ASN A 199 -25.35 -3.18 2.99
CA ASN A 199 -25.69 -1.94 2.30
C ASN A 199 -25.68 -2.09 0.77
N LEU A 200 -24.71 -2.84 0.21
CA LEU A 200 -24.68 -3.15 -1.20
C LEU A 200 -25.85 -4.04 -1.63
N ALA A 201 -26.16 -5.08 -0.86
CA ALA A 201 -27.26 -6.00 -1.12
C ALA A 201 -28.63 -5.30 -1.08
N THR A 202 -28.81 -4.35 -0.18
CA THR A 202 -30.07 -3.57 -0.03
C THR A 202 -30.11 -2.32 -0.91
N ARG A 203 -29.08 -2.08 -1.73
CA ARG A 203 -28.93 -0.87 -2.58
C ARG A 203 -28.87 0.45 -1.79
N LYS A 204 -28.60 0.40 -0.49
CA LYS A 204 -28.28 1.59 0.32
C LYS A 204 -26.96 2.20 -0.19
N ASP A 205 -25.95 1.35 -0.42
CA ASP A 205 -24.76 1.71 -1.18
C ASP A 205 -24.94 1.29 -2.64
N ARG A 206 -24.69 2.21 -3.56
CA ARG A 206 -24.95 2.04 -4.99
C ARG A 206 -23.65 1.83 -5.74
N ALA A 207 -23.62 0.81 -6.59
CA ALA A 207 -22.54 0.52 -7.52
C ALA A 207 -23.12 0.47 -8.94
N VAL A 208 -22.91 1.53 -9.72
CA VAL A 208 -23.37 1.65 -11.10
C VAL A 208 -22.75 0.52 -11.94
N GLY A 209 -23.57 -0.06 -12.83
CA GLY A 209 -23.17 -1.21 -13.63
C GLY A 209 -23.24 -2.54 -12.89
N ASN A 210 -23.54 -2.54 -11.56
CA ASN A 210 -23.65 -3.76 -10.75
C ASN A 210 -25.03 -3.84 -10.09
N ASN A 211 -25.22 -3.21 -8.90
CA ASN A 211 -26.51 -3.26 -8.21
C ASN A 211 -27.48 -2.14 -8.65
N MET A 212 -26.99 -1.17 -9.43
CA MET A 212 -27.79 -0.10 -10.05
C MET A 212 -27.39 0.05 -11.52
N TYR A 213 -28.38 0.23 -12.39
CA TYR A 213 -28.22 0.45 -13.83
C TYR A 213 -27.32 -0.59 -14.51
N PRO A 214 -27.59 -1.91 -14.36
CA PRO A 214 -26.74 -2.95 -14.95
C PRO A 214 -26.88 -2.92 -16.48
N ASN A 215 -25.79 -3.22 -17.18
CA ASN A 215 -25.82 -3.49 -18.62
C ASN A 215 -26.28 -4.93 -18.84
N MET A 216 -27.51 -5.12 -19.31
CA MET A 216 -28.11 -6.45 -19.51
C MET A 216 -27.59 -7.18 -20.74
N THR A 217 -26.84 -6.50 -21.62
CA THR A 217 -26.24 -7.06 -22.84
C THR A 217 -24.72 -7.10 -22.76
N GLU A 218 -24.17 -7.07 -21.54
CA GLU A 218 -22.74 -7.05 -21.32
C GLU A 218 -22.07 -8.36 -21.73
N GLU A 219 -20.98 -8.24 -22.47
CA GLU A 219 -20.03 -9.32 -22.67
C GLU A 219 -18.94 -9.23 -21.59
N LEU A 220 -18.80 -10.29 -20.80
CA LEU A 220 -17.79 -10.34 -19.75
C LEU A 220 -16.38 -10.32 -20.37
N LEU A 221 -15.46 -9.62 -19.71
CA LEU A 221 -14.06 -9.65 -20.11
C LEU A 221 -13.51 -11.08 -20.01
N GLU A 222 -12.82 -11.51 -21.07
CA GLU A 222 -12.12 -12.78 -21.10
C GLU A 222 -11.03 -12.79 -20.02
N VAL A 223 -11.00 -13.88 -19.25
CA VAL A 223 -9.96 -14.14 -18.26
C VAL A 223 -9.03 -15.21 -18.82
N PRO A 224 -7.80 -14.84 -19.25
CA PRO A 224 -6.88 -15.82 -19.81
C PRO A 224 -6.48 -16.83 -18.71
N GLU A 225 -6.50 -18.10 -19.07
CA GLU A 225 -5.91 -19.14 -18.23
C GLU A 225 -4.38 -18.98 -18.23
N VAL A 226 -3.81 -18.95 -17.02
CA VAL A 226 -2.35 -18.91 -16.83
C VAL A 226 -1.85 -20.33 -16.61
N ASP A 227 -1.03 -20.83 -17.51
CA ASP A 227 -0.36 -22.13 -17.35
C ASP A 227 0.76 -22.02 -16.30
N PHE A 228 0.39 -22.00 -15.02
CA PHE A 228 1.34 -22.00 -13.92
C PHE A 228 2.25 -23.22 -13.90
N ALA A 229 1.77 -24.38 -14.34
CA ALA A 229 2.56 -25.61 -14.37
C ALA A 229 3.68 -25.49 -15.42
N GLY A 230 3.35 -24.98 -16.61
CA GLY A 230 4.35 -24.71 -17.66
C GLY A 230 5.39 -23.67 -17.25
N ILE A 231 4.93 -22.57 -16.63
CA ILE A 231 5.83 -21.51 -16.11
C ILE A 231 6.80 -22.08 -15.06
N LEU A 232 6.29 -22.84 -14.09
CA LEU A 232 7.11 -23.46 -13.05
C LEU A 232 8.11 -24.47 -13.62
N LYS A 233 7.67 -25.28 -14.57
CA LYS A 233 8.54 -26.25 -15.27
C LYS A 233 9.66 -25.55 -16.03
N ALA A 234 9.33 -24.50 -16.79
CA ALA A 234 10.32 -23.71 -17.52
C ALA A 234 11.33 -23.09 -16.55
N ARG A 235 10.84 -22.45 -15.47
CA ARG A 235 11.73 -21.83 -14.47
C ARG A 235 12.64 -22.83 -13.76
N LYS A 236 12.11 -24.02 -13.45
CA LYS A 236 12.93 -25.10 -12.86
C LYS A 236 14.05 -25.54 -13.82
N THR A 237 13.73 -25.70 -15.10
CA THR A 237 14.74 -26.03 -16.14
C THR A 237 15.80 -24.94 -16.23
N ASP A 238 15.42 -23.65 -16.24
CA ASP A 238 16.39 -22.55 -16.28
C ASP A 238 17.34 -22.57 -15.07
N LEU A 239 16.80 -22.83 -13.88
CA LEU A 239 17.62 -22.95 -12.67
C LEU A 239 18.58 -24.15 -12.74
N GLU A 240 18.11 -25.30 -13.20
CA GLU A 240 18.96 -26.52 -13.40
C GLU A 240 20.06 -26.27 -14.40
N VAL A 241 19.80 -25.52 -15.48
CA VAL A 241 20.80 -25.12 -16.45
C VAL A 241 21.84 -24.20 -15.84
N ASN A 242 21.36 -23.16 -15.10
CA ASN A 242 22.27 -22.23 -14.42
C ASN A 242 23.24 -22.96 -13.47
N VAL A 243 22.71 -23.85 -12.61
CA VAL A 243 23.54 -24.64 -11.66
C VAL A 243 24.56 -25.52 -12.35
N LYS A 244 24.28 -26.02 -13.58
CA LYS A 244 25.21 -26.86 -14.35
C LYS A 244 26.34 -26.09 -15.02
N VAL A 245 26.10 -24.82 -15.41
CA VAL A 245 27.07 -24.04 -16.19
C VAL A 245 27.91 -23.07 -15.36
N ARG A 246 27.46 -22.72 -14.15
CA ARG A 246 28.17 -21.82 -13.23
C ARG A 246 29.34 -22.53 -12.52
N ASP A 247 30.28 -21.77 -12.01
CA ASP A 247 31.32 -22.26 -11.10
C ASP A 247 30.76 -22.49 -9.70
N ASN A 248 30.33 -23.72 -9.40
CA ASN A 248 29.72 -24.06 -8.12
C ASN A 248 30.68 -23.90 -6.93
N ALA A 249 31.98 -24.16 -7.10
CA ALA A 249 32.95 -23.99 -6.02
C ALA A 249 33.13 -22.52 -5.64
N TYR A 250 33.13 -21.63 -6.62
CA TYR A 250 33.17 -20.19 -6.41
C TYR A 250 31.89 -19.69 -5.74
N VAL A 251 30.72 -20.16 -6.21
CA VAL A 251 29.39 -19.79 -5.60
C VAL A 251 29.34 -20.22 -4.14
N GLU A 252 29.74 -21.45 -3.81
CA GLU A 252 29.77 -21.96 -2.42
C GLU A 252 30.70 -21.12 -1.52
N ALA A 253 31.87 -20.73 -2.03
CA ALA A 253 32.79 -19.87 -1.29
C ALA A 253 32.17 -18.50 -0.97
N VAL A 254 31.55 -17.85 -1.98
CA VAL A 254 30.92 -16.55 -1.82
C VAL A 254 29.72 -16.63 -0.86
N LEU A 255 28.89 -17.68 -0.94
CA LEU A 255 27.75 -17.90 -0.04
C LEU A 255 28.22 -18.18 1.39
N SER A 256 29.28 -18.96 1.58
CA SER A 256 29.87 -19.19 2.89
C SER A 256 30.38 -17.90 3.53
N ASP A 257 31.00 -17.02 2.75
CA ASP A 257 31.48 -15.73 3.22
C ASP A 257 30.30 -14.80 3.60
N LEU A 258 29.23 -14.80 2.78
CA LEU A 258 27.99 -14.06 3.05
C LEU A 258 27.35 -14.51 4.38
N GLY A 259 27.27 -15.81 4.64
CA GLY A 259 26.68 -16.38 5.85
C GLY A 259 27.45 -16.09 7.14
N LYS A 260 28.74 -15.69 7.04
CA LYS A 260 29.57 -15.30 8.21
C LYS A 260 29.46 -13.82 8.56
N ARG A 261 28.76 -13.02 7.74
CA ARG A 261 28.64 -11.57 7.94
C ARG A 261 27.71 -11.24 9.11
N ASP A 262 28.06 -10.19 9.82
CA ASP A 262 27.18 -9.63 10.84
C ASP A 262 26.02 -8.88 10.16
N ALA A 263 24.81 -9.21 10.57
CA ALA A 263 23.59 -8.56 10.06
C ALA A 263 23.53 -7.05 10.37
N SER A 264 24.35 -6.54 11.27
CA SER A 264 24.48 -5.11 11.58
C SER A 264 25.21 -4.32 10.48
N GLU A 265 26.02 -4.99 9.65
CA GLU A 265 26.78 -4.39 8.55
C GLU A 265 25.99 -4.41 7.22
N LEU A 266 24.83 -3.80 7.18
CA LEU A 266 23.89 -3.88 6.05
C LEU A 266 24.52 -3.51 4.69
N GLY A 267 25.40 -2.52 4.65
CA GLY A 267 26.05 -2.08 3.39
C GLY A 267 26.98 -3.13 2.81
N SER A 268 27.77 -3.81 3.62
CA SER A 268 28.64 -4.90 3.19
C SER A 268 27.85 -6.16 2.85
N LEU A 269 26.76 -6.42 3.55
CA LEU A 269 25.87 -7.54 3.31
C LEU A 269 25.21 -7.45 1.91
N ILE A 270 24.77 -6.26 1.50
CA ILE A 270 24.19 -6.02 0.16
C ILE A 270 25.25 -6.24 -0.93
N ALA A 271 26.46 -5.73 -0.73
CA ALA A 271 27.55 -5.90 -1.70
C ALA A 271 27.97 -7.38 -1.84
N ASP A 272 27.99 -8.13 -0.75
CA ASP A 272 28.30 -9.56 -0.79
C ASP A 272 27.15 -10.38 -1.41
N ALA A 273 25.90 -10.00 -1.17
CA ALA A 273 24.76 -10.61 -1.86
C ALA A 273 24.77 -10.32 -3.36
N GLU A 274 25.12 -9.10 -3.79
CA GLU A 274 25.33 -8.76 -5.20
C GLU A 274 26.45 -9.60 -5.83
N LYS A 275 27.58 -9.75 -5.15
CA LYS A 275 28.68 -10.61 -5.58
C LYS A 275 28.22 -12.08 -5.75
N ALA A 276 27.40 -12.59 -4.84
CA ALA A 276 26.82 -13.92 -4.95
C ALA A 276 25.90 -14.06 -6.17
N LEU A 277 25.05 -13.06 -6.43
CA LEU A 277 24.20 -13.03 -7.63
C LEU A 277 25.03 -13.01 -8.92
N LEU A 278 26.08 -12.20 -8.98
CA LEU A 278 26.99 -12.12 -10.13
C LEU A 278 27.75 -13.43 -10.35
N ALA A 279 28.04 -14.17 -9.28
CA ALA A 279 28.62 -15.51 -9.37
C ALA A 279 27.62 -16.57 -9.86
N GLY A 280 26.32 -16.24 -9.97
CA GLY A 280 25.28 -17.15 -10.42
C GLY A 280 24.52 -17.84 -9.28
N ALA A 281 24.63 -17.37 -8.04
CA ALA A 281 23.81 -17.87 -6.93
C ALA A 281 22.34 -17.53 -7.16
N THR A 282 21.46 -18.44 -6.76
CA THR A 282 20.01 -18.21 -6.79
C THR A 282 19.55 -17.43 -5.55
N MET A 283 18.40 -16.79 -5.64
CA MET A 283 17.78 -16.12 -4.49
C MET A 283 17.58 -17.05 -3.30
N GLY A 284 17.24 -18.33 -3.56
CA GLY A 284 17.07 -19.33 -2.51
C GLY A 284 18.37 -19.63 -1.78
N GLU A 285 19.48 -19.78 -2.50
CA GLU A 285 20.79 -20.02 -1.91
C GLU A 285 21.28 -18.82 -1.08
N ILE A 286 21.06 -17.59 -1.58
CA ILE A 286 21.39 -16.36 -0.84
C ILE A 286 20.55 -16.26 0.44
N SER A 287 19.23 -16.49 0.35
CA SER A 287 18.38 -16.48 1.52
C SER A 287 18.77 -17.53 2.55
N ALA A 288 19.10 -18.74 2.11
CA ALA A 288 19.57 -19.80 2.98
C ALA A 288 20.89 -19.43 3.68
N ALA A 289 21.83 -18.82 2.96
CA ALA A 289 23.10 -18.34 3.55
C ALA A 289 22.92 -17.24 4.61
N LEU A 290 21.89 -16.39 4.45
CA LEU A 290 21.61 -15.30 5.39
C LEU A 290 20.80 -15.73 6.62
N THR A 291 20.04 -16.82 6.54
CA THR A 291 19.15 -17.27 7.63
C THR A 291 19.72 -18.42 8.46
N GLY A 292 20.81 -19.05 8.03
CA GLY A 292 21.51 -20.16 8.69
C GLY A 292 20.87 -21.50 8.37
#